data_10c5cc369bc1868ec95c5203f99f4277
#
_entry.id   10c5cc369bc1868ec95c5203f99f4277
#
_cell.length_a   1.000
_cell.length_b   1.000
_cell.length_c   1.000
_cell.angle_alpha   90.00
_cell.angle_beta   90.00
_cell.angle_gamma   90.00
#
_symmetry.space_group_name_H-M   'P 1'
#
loop_
_entity.id
_entity.type
_entity.pdbx_description
1 polymer ?
#
loop_
_entity_poly.entity_id
_entity_poly.type
_entity_poly.pdbx_seq_one_letter_code
_entity_poly.pdbx_strand_id
1 'polypeptide(L)'
;GWYYLGNAGFEKSLIISISVIVIACPCALGLATPMSTLMGISLSAKRGILFKEASYLETMAKCDIIALDKTGTLTEGKPKVVETKFLKEFDISLLYSLVNNSNHPISKGIKNYISQNYENYKELKLQDLNSIQAKGMSATYGKQKIFGGNSALMLENGIDAKNISANLIFNFAIDDELVASFELKDTPKNGAKEMIESLKSLGLKVVMLTGDHEKSAKSIASELGIYDIKWGLLPTGKADMIDIYHKQNKKVIMVGDGINDSIALAKSDIAISMGSGADIAISVSDVVLLNDNITKVSEAMQISKRTYKAIKENLSLSIIYNIIAIPLAVAGFVYPLVSALSMSLSSLIVVGNSIRIKRLKFKK
;
A
#
# COMPACT_ATOMS: atom_id res chain seq x y z
N GLY A 1 29.61 -6.58 49.46
CA GLY A 1 29.50 -5.29 50.15
C GLY A 1 28.98 -5.45 51.58
N TRP A 2 27.72 -5.77 51.78
CA TRP A 2 27.03 -5.75 53.09
C TRP A 2 27.65 -6.67 54.14
N TYR A 3 28.09 -7.88 53.77
CA TYR A 3 28.72 -8.84 54.69
C TYR A 3 30.08 -8.34 55.22
N TYR A 4 30.95 -7.88 54.32
CA TYR A 4 32.33 -7.50 54.69
C TYR A 4 32.48 -6.03 55.08
N LEU A 5 31.75 -5.11 54.46
CA LEU A 5 31.87 -3.66 54.67
C LEU A 5 30.78 -3.08 55.56
N GLY A 6 29.57 -3.64 55.48
CA GLY A 6 28.40 -3.18 56.23
C GLY A 6 28.17 -3.87 57.56
N ASN A 7 28.96 -4.89 57.92
CA ASN A 7 28.85 -5.67 59.12
C ASN A 7 27.46 -6.22 59.47
N ALA A 8 26.67 -6.48 58.39
CA ALA A 8 25.23 -6.76 58.51
C ALA A 8 24.88 -8.22 58.85
N GLY A 9 25.90 -9.09 59.00
CA GLY A 9 25.71 -10.52 59.19
C GLY A 9 25.30 -11.27 57.91
N PHE A 10 25.40 -12.59 57.94
CA PHE A 10 25.14 -13.45 56.76
C PHE A 10 23.68 -13.39 56.31
N GLU A 11 22.73 -13.54 57.21
CA GLU A 11 21.29 -13.58 56.92
C GLU A 11 20.80 -12.30 56.20
N LYS A 12 21.11 -11.13 56.79
CA LYS A 12 20.71 -9.83 56.18
C LYS A 12 21.38 -9.61 54.83
N SER A 13 22.64 -9.97 54.65
CA SER A 13 23.37 -9.88 53.39
C SER A 13 22.75 -10.78 52.31
N LEU A 14 22.32 -11.99 52.70
CA LEU A 14 21.65 -12.92 51.83
C LEU A 14 20.28 -12.39 51.39
N ILE A 15 19.47 -11.87 52.29
CA ILE A 15 18.16 -11.26 52.02
C ILE A 15 18.30 -10.12 51.01
N ILE A 16 19.26 -9.21 51.22
CA ILE A 16 19.51 -8.10 50.29
C ILE A 16 19.93 -8.62 48.92
N SER A 17 20.83 -9.62 48.86
CA SER A 17 21.29 -10.21 47.61
C SER A 17 20.14 -10.84 46.82
N ILE A 18 19.26 -11.60 47.49
CA ILE A 18 18.07 -12.20 46.88
C ILE A 18 17.13 -11.10 46.34
N SER A 19 16.88 -10.05 47.14
CA SER A 19 16.03 -8.92 46.72
C SER A 19 16.55 -8.24 45.45
N VAL A 20 17.87 -7.99 45.38
CA VAL A 20 18.51 -7.39 44.20
C VAL A 20 18.39 -8.30 42.98
N ILE A 21 18.64 -9.60 43.12
CA ILE A 21 18.54 -10.58 42.01
C ILE A 21 17.11 -10.65 41.50
N VAL A 22 16.11 -10.68 42.37
CA VAL A 22 14.69 -10.73 41.97
C VAL A 22 14.28 -9.45 41.25
N ILE A 23 14.63 -8.27 41.78
CA ILE A 23 14.30 -6.97 41.13
C ILE A 23 15.02 -6.79 39.79
N ALA A 24 16.27 -7.24 39.70
CA ALA A 24 17.06 -7.11 38.48
C ALA A 24 16.56 -8.00 37.32
N CYS A 25 15.56 -8.86 37.55
CA CYS A 25 14.94 -9.64 36.48
C CYS A 25 14.31 -8.70 35.41
N PRO A 26 14.71 -8.77 34.12
CA PRO A 26 14.17 -7.92 33.08
C PRO A 26 12.84 -8.46 32.49
N CYS A 27 11.98 -9.08 33.34
CA CYS A 27 10.78 -9.78 32.89
C CYS A 27 9.80 -8.84 32.15
N ALA A 28 9.59 -7.62 32.65
CA ALA A 28 8.75 -6.62 31.96
C ALA A 28 9.36 -6.15 30.65
N LEU A 29 10.69 -6.03 30.58
CA LEU A 29 11.42 -5.68 29.35
C LEU A 29 11.25 -6.77 28.29
N GLY A 30 11.36 -8.05 28.66
CA GLY A 30 11.16 -9.18 27.75
C GLY A 30 9.75 -9.31 27.21
N LEU A 31 8.72 -8.81 27.94
CA LEU A 31 7.31 -8.82 27.51
C LEU A 31 6.91 -7.58 26.71
N ALA A 32 7.66 -6.49 26.74
CA ALA A 32 7.30 -5.19 26.17
C ALA A 32 7.03 -5.26 24.66
N THR A 33 7.96 -5.83 23.89
CA THR A 33 7.83 -5.97 22.44
C THR A 33 6.81 -7.04 22.04
N PRO A 34 6.88 -8.30 22.48
CA PRO A 34 5.98 -9.35 21.99
C PRO A 34 4.51 -9.09 22.34
N MET A 35 4.21 -8.54 23.51
CA MET A 35 2.82 -8.22 23.86
C MET A 35 2.26 -7.07 23.03
N SER A 36 3.04 -6.03 22.77
CA SER A 36 2.60 -4.90 21.94
C SER A 36 2.41 -5.31 20.48
N THR A 37 3.35 -6.07 19.92
CA THR A 37 3.23 -6.55 18.52
C THR A 37 2.08 -7.52 18.35
N LEU A 38 1.86 -8.45 19.31
CA LEU A 38 0.70 -9.34 19.28
C LEU A 38 -0.64 -8.57 19.26
N MET A 39 -0.74 -7.50 20.07
CA MET A 39 -1.93 -6.65 20.07
C MET A 39 -2.09 -5.89 18.73
N GLY A 40 -0.99 -5.40 18.15
CA GLY A 40 -0.98 -4.73 16.84
C GLY A 40 -1.43 -5.67 15.72
N ILE A 41 -0.83 -6.86 15.61
CA ILE A 41 -1.21 -7.88 14.62
C ILE A 41 -2.67 -8.29 14.79
N SER A 42 -3.11 -8.56 16.03
CA SER A 42 -4.50 -8.93 16.31
C SER A 42 -5.49 -7.84 15.86
N LEU A 43 -5.15 -6.56 16.06
CA LEU A 43 -5.98 -5.44 15.60
C LEU A 43 -5.97 -5.33 14.08
N SER A 44 -4.80 -5.46 13.44
CA SER A 44 -4.64 -5.41 11.98
C SER A 44 -5.44 -6.50 11.30
N ALA A 45 -5.32 -7.76 11.77
CA ALA A 45 -6.04 -8.89 11.20
C ALA A 45 -7.58 -8.72 11.29
N LYS A 46 -8.09 -8.19 12.41
CA LYS A 46 -9.52 -7.85 12.56
C LYS A 46 -10.00 -6.77 11.58
N ARG A 47 -9.08 -5.98 11.06
CA ARG A 47 -9.34 -4.94 10.07
C ARG A 47 -9.13 -5.39 8.62
N GLY A 48 -8.78 -6.66 8.42
CA GLY A 48 -8.47 -7.19 7.09
C GLY A 48 -7.09 -6.74 6.58
N ILE A 49 -6.16 -6.46 7.48
CA ILE A 49 -4.78 -6.10 7.18
C ILE A 49 -3.89 -7.23 7.72
N LEU A 50 -3.23 -7.97 6.84
CA LEU A 50 -2.38 -9.09 7.19
C LEU A 50 -0.91 -8.69 7.10
N PHE A 51 -0.22 -8.64 8.23
CA PHE A 51 1.23 -8.58 8.30
C PHE A 51 1.77 -10.01 8.29
N LYS A 52 2.68 -10.35 7.38
CA LYS A 52 3.30 -11.68 7.34
C LYS A 52 4.19 -11.93 8.55
N GLU A 53 4.87 -10.88 9.04
CA GLU A 53 5.72 -10.95 10.23
C GLU A 53 5.44 -9.80 11.21
N ALA A 54 5.68 -10.05 12.49
CA ALA A 54 5.50 -9.06 13.55
C ALA A 54 6.48 -7.88 13.44
N SER A 55 7.68 -8.13 12.92
CA SER A 55 8.75 -7.15 12.68
C SER A 55 8.35 -6.04 11.72
N TYR A 56 7.48 -6.33 10.76
CA TYR A 56 7.01 -5.36 9.78
C TYR A 56 6.18 -4.23 10.38
N LEU A 57 5.50 -4.44 11.52
CA LEU A 57 4.85 -3.35 12.26
C LEU A 57 5.84 -2.27 12.71
N GLU A 58 7.00 -2.70 13.23
CA GLU A 58 8.03 -1.76 13.68
C GLU A 58 8.73 -1.08 12.51
N THR A 59 9.04 -1.84 11.45
CA THR A 59 9.68 -1.31 10.25
C THR A 59 8.79 -0.27 9.59
N MET A 60 7.50 -0.57 9.39
CA MET A 60 6.52 0.33 8.83
C MET A 60 6.37 1.63 9.63
N ALA A 61 6.38 1.53 10.98
CA ALA A 61 6.28 2.71 11.84
C ALA A 61 7.46 3.70 11.69
N LYS A 62 8.60 3.21 11.20
CA LYS A 62 9.85 3.96 11.01
C LYS A 62 10.04 4.47 9.58
N CYS A 63 9.10 4.21 8.66
CA CYS A 63 9.21 4.67 7.29
C CYS A 63 8.97 6.18 7.17
N ASP A 64 9.69 6.80 6.24
CA ASP A 64 9.65 8.24 5.94
C ASP A 64 8.78 8.53 4.72
N ILE A 65 8.79 7.63 3.74
CA ILE A 65 8.17 7.81 2.42
C ILE A 65 7.19 6.68 2.17
N ILE A 66 6.07 7.04 1.54
CA ILE A 66 5.17 6.07 0.95
C ILE A 66 5.07 6.34 -0.55
N ALA A 67 5.48 5.36 -1.34
CA ALA A 67 5.38 5.34 -2.79
C ALA A 67 4.13 4.54 -3.18
N LEU A 68 3.25 5.16 -3.94
CA LEU A 68 1.96 4.60 -4.35
C LEU A 68 1.96 4.41 -5.86
N ASP A 69 1.67 3.21 -6.33
CA ASP A 69 1.35 3.03 -7.73
C ASP A 69 0.00 3.68 -8.07
N LYS A 70 -0.18 4.09 -9.33
CA LYS A 70 -1.42 4.71 -9.79
C LYS A 70 -2.47 3.66 -10.13
N THR A 71 -2.20 2.83 -11.13
CA THR A 71 -3.20 1.98 -11.80
C THR A 71 -3.55 0.74 -10.98
N GLY A 72 -4.84 0.51 -10.67
CA GLY A 72 -5.26 -0.61 -9.83
C GLY A 72 -4.99 -0.41 -8.34
N THR A 73 -4.14 0.55 -7.95
CA THR A 73 -3.79 0.89 -6.56
C THR A 73 -4.54 2.13 -6.09
N LEU A 74 -4.16 3.32 -6.58
CA LEU A 74 -4.87 4.57 -6.28
C LEU A 74 -6.18 4.71 -7.06
N THR A 75 -6.25 4.08 -8.25
CA THR A 75 -7.41 4.09 -9.14
C THR A 75 -8.03 2.71 -9.22
N GLU A 76 -9.26 2.66 -9.75
CA GLU A 76 -10.01 1.40 -9.93
C GLU A 76 -9.35 0.45 -10.95
N GLY A 77 -8.44 0.95 -11.81
CA GLY A 77 -7.87 0.19 -12.91
C GLY A 77 -8.91 -0.19 -13.99
N LYS A 78 -10.05 0.48 -13.96
CA LYS A 78 -11.21 0.26 -14.86
C LYS A 78 -11.58 1.57 -15.54
N PRO A 79 -10.83 1.99 -16.58
CA PRO A 79 -11.08 3.25 -17.24
C PRO A 79 -12.49 3.29 -17.82
N LYS A 80 -13.19 4.41 -17.60
CA LYS A 80 -14.54 4.67 -18.10
C LYS A 80 -14.48 5.70 -19.22
N VAL A 81 -15.32 5.54 -20.23
CA VAL A 81 -15.48 6.54 -21.30
C VAL A 81 -16.10 7.81 -20.70
N VAL A 82 -15.42 8.94 -20.86
CA VAL A 82 -15.85 10.26 -20.38
C VAL A 82 -16.26 11.19 -21.51
N GLU A 83 -15.70 11.01 -22.69
CA GLU A 83 -16.05 11.77 -23.89
C GLU A 83 -16.01 10.87 -25.13
N THR A 84 -16.93 11.09 -26.07
CA THR A 84 -16.98 10.38 -27.32
C THR A 84 -17.09 11.37 -28.46
N LYS A 85 -16.34 11.14 -29.53
CA LYS A 85 -16.42 11.90 -30.80
C LYS A 85 -16.71 10.92 -31.91
N PHE A 86 -17.92 11.01 -32.47
CA PHE A 86 -18.30 10.29 -33.68
C PHE A 86 -18.04 11.19 -34.86
N LEU A 87 -17.16 10.76 -35.77
CA LEU A 87 -16.77 11.50 -36.96
C LEU A 87 -17.60 11.08 -38.18
N LYS A 88 -18.05 9.83 -38.20
CA LYS A 88 -18.90 9.22 -39.22
C LYS A 88 -19.88 8.26 -38.58
N GLU A 89 -20.97 8.00 -39.25
CA GLU A 89 -21.90 6.93 -38.91
C GLU A 89 -21.29 5.57 -39.25
N PHE A 90 -21.42 4.63 -38.34
CA PHE A 90 -20.98 3.25 -38.50
C PHE A 90 -21.82 2.29 -37.66
N ASP A 91 -21.76 1.00 -37.98
CA ASP A 91 -22.41 -0.03 -37.15
C ASP A 91 -21.62 -0.25 -35.88
N ILE A 92 -22.22 0.14 -34.76
CA ILE A 92 -21.61 -0.01 -33.40
C ILE A 92 -21.28 -1.48 -33.06
N SER A 93 -21.92 -2.44 -33.74
CA SER A 93 -21.64 -3.87 -33.61
C SER A 93 -20.23 -4.23 -34.02
N LEU A 94 -19.62 -3.51 -34.97
CA LEU A 94 -18.20 -3.69 -35.35
C LEU A 94 -17.26 -3.36 -34.22
N LEU A 95 -17.46 -2.20 -33.59
CA LEU A 95 -16.68 -1.78 -32.42
C LEU A 95 -16.88 -2.72 -31.25
N TYR A 96 -18.13 -3.06 -30.92
CA TYR A 96 -18.44 -4.01 -29.87
C TYR A 96 -17.73 -5.34 -30.08
N SER A 97 -17.80 -5.91 -31.26
CA SER A 97 -17.20 -7.19 -31.59
C SER A 97 -15.67 -7.15 -31.50
N LEU A 98 -15.06 -6.01 -31.92
CA LEU A 98 -13.62 -5.83 -31.82
C LEU A 98 -13.17 -5.82 -30.34
N VAL A 99 -13.78 -4.96 -29.51
CA VAL A 99 -13.38 -4.80 -28.09
C VAL A 99 -13.78 -5.99 -27.23
N ASN A 100 -14.81 -6.76 -27.60
CA ASN A 100 -15.25 -7.95 -26.90
C ASN A 100 -14.20 -9.07 -26.91
N ASN A 101 -13.37 -9.10 -27.94
CA ASN A 101 -12.27 -10.05 -28.08
C ASN A 101 -10.99 -9.66 -27.33
N SER A 102 -11.04 -8.63 -26.45
CA SER A 102 -9.88 -8.17 -25.70
C SER A 102 -10.14 -8.11 -24.21
N ASN A 103 -9.20 -8.64 -23.43
CA ASN A 103 -9.22 -8.52 -21.97
C ASN A 103 -8.61 -7.21 -21.45
N HIS A 104 -8.14 -6.33 -22.35
CA HIS A 104 -7.50 -5.08 -21.95
C HIS A 104 -8.49 -4.14 -21.23
N PRO A 105 -8.09 -3.44 -20.15
CA PRO A 105 -8.99 -2.54 -19.38
C PRO A 105 -9.69 -1.49 -20.23
N ILE A 106 -9.00 -0.90 -21.22
CA ILE A 106 -9.58 0.07 -22.16
C ILE A 106 -10.72 -0.57 -22.96
N SER A 107 -10.50 -1.76 -23.51
CA SER A 107 -11.52 -2.49 -24.29
C SER A 107 -12.75 -2.81 -23.43
N LYS A 108 -12.54 -3.22 -22.17
CA LYS A 108 -13.62 -3.44 -21.21
C LYS A 108 -14.39 -2.16 -20.90
N GLY A 109 -13.69 -1.02 -20.79
CA GLY A 109 -14.31 0.29 -20.58
C GLY A 109 -15.23 0.69 -21.75
N ILE A 110 -14.78 0.48 -22.99
CA ILE A 110 -15.59 0.76 -24.20
C ILE A 110 -16.75 -0.23 -24.31
N LYS A 111 -16.51 -1.53 -24.07
CA LYS A 111 -17.58 -2.53 -24.06
C LYS A 111 -18.68 -2.14 -23.06
N ASN A 112 -18.33 -1.75 -21.85
CA ASN A 112 -19.29 -1.31 -20.85
C ASN A 112 -20.06 -0.06 -21.30
N TYR A 113 -19.36 0.91 -21.91
CA TYR A 113 -20.00 2.10 -22.47
C TYR A 113 -21.03 1.74 -23.53
N ILE A 114 -20.68 0.85 -24.48
CA ILE A 114 -21.62 0.40 -25.53
C ILE A 114 -22.84 -0.27 -24.89
N SER A 115 -22.64 -1.18 -23.95
CA SER A 115 -23.72 -1.91 -23.27
C SER A 115 -24.67 -1.02 -22.45
N GLN A 116 -24.21 0.15 -22.01
CA GLN A 116 -25.02 1.10 -21.25
C GLN A 116 -25.78 2.11 -22.12
N ASN A 117 -25.28 2.41 -23.32
CA ASN A 117 -25.80 3.51 -24.15
C ASN A 117 -26.49 3.04 -25.46
N TYR A 118 -26.37 1.75 -25.79
CA TYR A 118 -26.94 1.20 -27.03
C TYR A 118 -27.70 -0.09 -26.68
N GLU A 119 -28.94 -0.20 -27.20
CA GLU A 119 -29.77 -1.39 -27.01
C GLU A 119 -29.64 -2.38 -28.17
N ASN A 120 -29.36 -1.86 -29.41
CA ASN A 120 -29.34 -2.63 -30.62
C ASN A 120 -27.92 -2.83 -31.16
N TYR A 121 -27.14 -3.72 -30.56
CA TYR A 121 -25.84 -4.19 -31.08
C TYR A 121 -25.77 -5.71 -31.05
N LYS A 122 -25.01 -6.28 -31.98
CA LYS A 122 -24.82 -7.73 -32.11
C LYS A 122 -23.35 -8.06 -32.13
N GLU A 123 -23.02 -9.26 -31.63
CA GLU A 123 -21.68 -9.80 -31.81
C GLU A 123 -21.52 -10.32 -33.24
N LEU A 124 -20.60 -9.72 -33.98
CA LEU A 124 -20.27 -10.09 -35.36
C LEU A 124 -19.06 -11.02 -35.34
N LYS A 125 -19.04 -11.98 -36.25
CA LYS A 125 -17.90 -12.87 -36.42
C LYS A 125 -16.79 -12.16 -37.20
N LEU A 126 -15.77 -11.69 -36.50
CA LEU A 126 -14.58 -11.06 -37.07
C LEU A 126 -13.59 -12.11 -37.58
N GLN A 127 -12.83 -11.77 -38.61
CA GLN A 127 -11.72 -12.57 -39.16
C GLN A 127 -10.39 -11.86 -38.91
N ASP A 128 -9.28 -12.58 -38.98
CA ASP A 128 -7.91 -12.04 -38.89
C ASP A 128 -7.69 -11.13 -37.67
N LEU A 129 -8.23 -11.55 -36.52
CA LEU A 129 -8.12 -10.78 -35.27
C LEU A 129 -6.67 -10.81 -34.78
N ASN A 130 -6.02 -9.64 -34.75
CA ASN A 130 -4.64 -9.46 -34.31
C ASN A 130 -4.59 -8.46 -33.16
N SER A 131 -3.95 -8.86 -32.06
CA SER A 131 -3.60 -7.96 -30.94
C SER A 131 -2.17 -7.42 -31.15
N ILE A 132 -2.06 -6.09 -31.20
CA ILE A 132 -0.80 -5.38 -31.46
C ILE A 132 -0.33 -4.81 -30.13
N GLN A 133 0.77 -5.34 -29.61
CA GLN A 133 1.28 -5.00 -28.28
C GLN A 133 1.46 -3.49 -28.10
N ALA A 134 0.94 -2.96 -26.99
CA ALA A 134 0.98 -1.54 -26.60
C ALA A 134 0.29 -0.56 -27.57
N LYS A 135 -0.36 -1.02 -28.63
CA LYS A 135 -0.98 -0.15 -29.64
C LYS A 135 -2.49 -0.33 -29.78
N GLY A 136 -2.96 -1.59 -29.76
CA GLY A 136 -4.38 -1.88 -29.95
C GLY A 136 -4.64 -3.21 -30.62
N MET A 137 -5.64 -3.25 -31.49
CA MET A 137 -6.08 -4.45 -32.19
C MET A 137 -6.58 -4.13 -33.59
N SER A 138 -6.52 -5.12 -34.48
CA SER A 138 -7.10 -5.06 -35.84
C SER A 138 -7.87 -6.33 -36.13
N ALA A 139 -8.86 -6.24 -37.02
CA ALA A 139 -9.59 -7.38 -37.50
C ALA A 139 -10.15 -7.07 -38.91
N THR A 140 -10.77 -8.08 -39.54
CA THR A 140 -11.45 -7.94 -40.82
C THR A 140 -12.91 -8.36 -40.69
N TYR A 141 -13.82 -7.61 -41.27
CA TYR A 141 -15.24 -7.96 -41.39
C TYR A 141 -15.67 -7.82 -42.84
N GLY A 142 -15.93 -8.94 -43.51
CA GLY A 142 -16.19 -8.98 -44.92
C GLY A 142 -14.97 -8.50 -45.74
N LYS A 143 -15.08 -7.33 -46.36
CA LYS A 143 -13.96 -6.69 -47.08
C LYS A 143 -13.36 -5.50 -46.32
N GLN A 144 -13.94 -5.12 -45.18
CA GLN A 144 -13.50 -3.98 -44.37
C GLN A 144 -12.43 -4.38 -43.38
N LYS A 145 -11.37 -3.59 -43.26
CA LYS A 145 -10.39 -3.67 -42.20
C LYS A 145 -10.82 -2.77 -41.05
N ILE A 146 -10.81 -3.27 -39.82
CA ILE A 146 -11.16 -2.49 -38.64
C ILE A 146 -9.95 -2.41 -37.68
N PHE A 147 -9.74 -1.22 -37.15
CA PHE A 147 -8.65 -0.91 -36.24
C PHE A 147 -9.20 -0.27 -34.96
N GLY A 148 -8.73 -0.72 -33.81
CA GLY A 148 -9.08 -0.13 -32.53
C GLY A 148 -7.86 0.02 -31.66
N GLY A 149 -7.50 1.25 -31.26
CA GLY A 149 -6.29 1.45 -30.44
C GLY A 149 -5.87 2.91 -30.29
N ASN A 150 -4.61 3.10 -29.95
CA ASN A 150 -4.01 4.42 -29.76
C ASN A 150 -3.67 5.11 -31.10
N SER A 151 -3.27 6.39 -31.03
CA SER A 151 -2.91 7.17 -32.23
C SER A 151 -1.72 6.60 -32.99
N ALA A 152 -0.80 5.87 -32.34
CA ALA A 152 0.34 5.26 -33.01
C ALA A 152 -0.13 4.15 -33.96
N LEU A 153 -1.11 3.33 -33.54
CA LEU A 153 -1.70 2.31 -34.43
C LEU A 153 -2.34 2.95 -35.64
N MET A 154 -3.07 4.07 -35.47
CA MET A 154 -3.74 4.78 -36.55
C MET A 154 -2.72 5.33 -37.58
N LEU A 155 -1.67 6.01 -37.09
CA LEU A 155 -0.62 6.58 -37.95
C LEU A 155 0.16 5.52 -38.73
N GLU A 156 0.43 4.36 -38.16
CA GLU A 156 1.12 3.25 -38.85
C GLU A 156 0.28 2.68 -40.00
N ASN A 157 -1.04 2.82 -39.93
CA ASN A 157 -1.96 2.41 -40.99
C ASN A 157 -2.39 3.59 -41.88
N GLY A 158 -1.69 4.73 -41.82
CA GLY A 158 -1.97 5.89 -42.69
C GLY A 158 -3.19 6.73 -42.28
N ILE A 159 -3.77 6.46 -41.10
CA ILE A 159 -4.98 7.12 -40.62
C ILE A 159 -4.58 8.32 -39.74
N ASP A 160 -5.01 9.52 -40.10
CA ASP A 160 -4.75 10.75 -39.33
C ASP A 160 -5.62 10.80 -38.07
N ALA A 161 -4.99 10.55 -36.90
CA ALA A 161 -5.63 10.59 -35.61
C ALA A 161 -4.91 11.58 -34.71
N LYS A 162 -4.99 12.88 -35.02
CA LYS A 162 -4.41 13.96 -34.20
C LYS A 162 -5.25 14.16 -32.94
N ASN A 163 -4.81 13.58 -31.85
CA ASN A 163 -5.45 13.71 -30.52
C ASN A 163 -4.70 14.68 -29.63
N ILE A 164 -5.41 15.66 -29.09
CA ILE A 164 -4.88 16.74 -28.24
C ILE A 164 -5.22 16.51 -26.75
N SER A 165 -5.89 15.40 -26.39
CA SER A 165 -6.39 15.16 -25.04
C SER A 165 -5.31 14.70 -24.06
N ALA A 166 -5.56 15.00 -22.79
CA ALA A 166 -4.73 14.62 -21.65
C ALA A 166 -4.97 13.19 -21.15
N ASN A 167 -6.08 12.58 -21.59
CA ASN A 167 -6.55 11.28 -21.11
C ASN A 167 -6.19 10.14 -22.07
N LEU A 168 -6.50 8.89 -21.64
CA LEU A 168 -6.37 7.72 -22.50
C LEU A 168 -7.36 7.83 -23.67
N ILE A 169 -6.85 7.76 -24.90
CA ILE A 169 -7.66 7.82 -26.10
C ILE A 169 -7.64 6.47 -26.77
N PHE A 170 -8.82 5.99 -27.11
CA PHE A 170 -9.03 4.86 -28.00
C PHE A 170 -9.70 5.34 -29.27
N ASN A 171 -9.04 5.16 -30.41
CA ASN A 171 -9.52 5.48 -31.73
C ASN A 171 -10.08 4.23 -32.40
N PHE A 172 -11.17 4.39 -33.12
CA PHE A 172 -11.76 3.34 -33.92
C PHE A 172 -11.80 3.79 -35.37
N ALA A 173 -11.26 2.97 -36.27
CA ALA A 173 -11.19 3.24 -37.68
C ALA A 173 -11.68 2.05 -38.49
N ILE A 174 -12.25 2.35 -39.63
CA ILE A 174 -12.71 1.40 -40.67
C ILE A 174 -11.98 1.75 -41.95
N ASP A 175 -11.27 0.76 -42.51
CA ASP A 175 -10.36 0.93 -43.63
C ASP A 175 -9.32 2.04 -43.34
N ASP A 176 -9.28 3.10 -44.14
CA ASP A 176 -8.30 4.19 -44.00
C ASP A 176 -8.90 5.42 -43.29
N GLU A 177 -10.09 5.29 -42.67
CA GLU A 177 -10.82 6.42 -42.10
C GLU A 177 -11.08 6.27 -40.60
N LEU A 178 -10.75 7.33 -39.83
CA LEU A 178 -11.11 7.44 -38.44
C LEU A 178 -12.62 7.71 -38.31
N VAL A 179 -13.37 6.82 -37.67
CA VAL A 179 -14.84 6.93 -37.52
C VAL A 179 -15.30 7.33 -36.15
N ALA A 180 -14.53 6.97 -35.10
CA ALA A 180 -14.83 7.36 -33.73
C ALA A 180 -13.57 7.48 -32.86
N SER A 181 -13.66 8.33 -31.83
CA SER A 181 -12.64 8.47 -30.83
C SER A 181 -13.29 8.50 -29.42
N PHE A 182 -12.75 7.74 -28.50
CA PHE A 182 -13.24 7.61 -27.14
C PHE A 182 -12.15 8.09 -26.17
N GLU A 183 -12.48 9.04 -25.33
CA GLU A 183 -11.63 9.47 -24.26
C GLU A 183 -12.01 8.71 -22.99
N LEU A 184 -11.03 8.04 -22.38
CA LEU A 184 -11.25 7.26 -21.16
C LEU A 184 -10.46 7.86 -20.01
N LYS A 185 -11.08 7.86 -18.84
CA LYS A 185 -10.45 8.27 -17.57
C LYS A 185 -10.57 7.14 -16.56
N ASP A 186 -9.47 6.84 -15.89
CA ASP A 186 -9.50 5.98 -14.71
C ASP A 186 -9.89 6.83 -13.49
N THR A 187 -10.72 6.28 -12.62
CA THR A 187 -11.25 7.00 -11.46
C THR A 187 -10.50 6.62 -10.19
N PRO A 188 -10.17 7.59 -9.31
CA PRO A 188 -9.62 7.28 -8.01
C PRO A 188 -10.54 6.35 -7.21
N LYS A 189 -9.94 5.43 -6.45
CA LYS A 189 -10.67 4.60 -5.50
C LYS A 189 -11.32 5.44 -4.41
N ASN A 190 -12.49 5.01 -3.95
CA ASN A 190 -13.17 5.68 -2.86
C ASN A 190 -12.30 5.70 -1.60
N GLY A 191 -12.17 6.87 -0.97
CA GLY A 191 -11.35 7.10 0.21
C GLY A 191 -9.84 7.28 -0.06
N ALA A 192 -9.40 7.32 -1.34
CA ALA A 192 -7.98 7.51 -1.67
C ALA A 192 -7.46 8.88 -1.22
N LYS A 193 -8.25 9.93 -1.37
CA LYS A 193 -7.89 11.29 -0.95
C LYS A 193 -7.74 11.39 0.57
N GLU A 194 -8.71 10.88 1.31
CA GLU A 194 -8.70 10.85 2.77
C GLU A 194 -7.53 10.02 3.31
N MET A 195 -7.22 8.90 2.67
CA MET A 195 -6.06 8.08 2.99
C MET A 195 -4.75 8.86 2.83
N ILE A 196 -4.59 9.61 1.73
CA ILE A 196 -3.39 10.42 1.47
C ILE A 196 -3.25 11.53 2.51
N GLU A 197 -4.34 12.23 2.84
CA GLU A 197 -4.35 13.27 3.87
C GLU A 197 -3.97 12.69 5.24
N SER A 198 -4.52 11.52 5.59
CA SER A 198 -4.16 10.80 6.80
C SER A 198 -2.68 10.44 6.85
N LEU A 199 -2.11 9.89 5.77
CA LEU A 199 -0.69 9.54 5.69
C LEU A 199 0.22 10.77 5.85
N LYS A 200 -0.14 11.89 5.23
CA LYS A 200 0.59 13.17 5.40
C LYS A 200 0.51 13.67 6.84
N SER A 201 -0.66 13.57 7.49
CA SER A 201 -0.84 13.97 8.89
C SER A 201 0.00 13.11 9.85
N LEU A 202 0.33 11.89 9.45
CA LEU A 202 1.22 10.98 10.16
C LEU A 202 2.72 11.27 9.88
N GLY A 203 3.02 12.28 9.08
CA GLY A 203 4.39 12.73 8.79
C GLY A 203 5.10 11.97 7.67
N LEU A 204 4.36 11.21 6.82
CA LEU A 204 4.96 10.57 5.65
C LEU A 204 4.99 11.52 4.46
N LYS A 205 6.07 11.45 3.69
CA LYS A 205 6.14 11.99 2.34
C LYS A 205 5.41 11.02 1.40
N VAL A 206 4.35 11.49 0.73
CA VAL A 206 3.57 10.70 -0.24
C VAL A 206 4.09 10.99 -1.65
N VAL A 207 4.43 9.93 -2.38
CA VAL A 207 4.93 9.99 -3.76
C VAL A 207 4.10 9.07 -4.63
N MET A 208 3.73 9.51 -5.82
CA MET A 208 3.08 8.65 -6.83
C MET A 208 4.11 8.21 -7.88
N LEU A 209 4.21 6.90 -8.11
CA LEU A 209 5.04 6.30 -9.15
C LEU A 209 4.12 5.69 -10.22
N THR A 210 4.28 6.07 -11.49
CA THR A 210 3.43 5.54 -12.56
C THR A 210 4.17 5.41 -13.89
N GLY A 211 3.80 4.41 -14.67
CA GLY A 211 4.23 4.27 -16.07
C GLY A 211 3.46 5.16 -17.04
N ASP A 212 2.41 5.83 -16.60
CA ASP A 212 1.57 6.68 -17.45
C ASP A 212 2.27 7.94 -17.91
N HIS A 213 1.69 8.56 -18.94
CA HIS A 213 2.12 9.85 -19.44
C HIS A 213 1.85 10.98 -18.42
N GLU A 214 2.67 12.02 -18.49
CA GLU A 214 2.67 13.17 -17.59
C GLU A 214 1.27 13.76 -17.32
N LYS A 215 0.48 14.00 -18.37
CA LYS A 215 -0.84 14.63 -18.25
C LYS A 215 -1.81 13.77 -17.44
N SER A 216 -1.86 12.46 -17.70
CA SER A 216 -2.71 11.51 -16.95
C SER A 216 -2.28 11.45 -15.49
N ALA A 217 -0.97 11.37 -15.24
CA ALA A 217 -0.42 11.32 -13.88
C ALA A 217 -0.75 12.60 -13.09
N LYS A 218 -0.53 13.77 -13.68
CA LYS A 218 -0.82 15.07 -13.05
C LYS A 218 -2.31 15.26 -12.76
N SER A 219 -3.20 14.80 -13.63
CA SER A 219 -4.66 14.89 -13.42
C SER A 219 -5.08 14.15 -12.15
N ILE A 220 -4.71 12.88 -12.01
CA ILE A 220 -5.04 12.05 -10.83
C ILE A 220 -4.35 12.58 -9.57
N ALA A 221 -3.09 12.97 -9.66
CA ALA A 221 -2.34 13.47 -8.52
C ALA A 221 -2.91 14.80 -7.99
N SER A 222 -3.33 15.71 -8.86
CA SER A 222 -4.00 16.96 -8.47
C SER A 222 -5.33 16.69 -7.77
N GLU A 223 -6.13 15.75 -8.28
CA GLU A 223 -7.41 15.33 -7.69
C GLU A 223 -7.21 14.76 -6.28
N LEU A 224 -6.13 13.98 -6.07
CA LEU A 224 -5.77 13.34 -4.81
C LEU A 224 -4.90 14.22 -3.90
N GLY A 225 -4.45 15.38 -4.37
CA GLY A 225 -3.58 16.27 -3.61
C GLY A 225 -2.15 15.76 -3.47
N ILE A 226 -1.62 14.93 -4.38
CA ILE A 226 -0.23 14.45 -4.38
C ILE A 226 0.63 15.43 -5.17
N TYR A 227 1.73 15.92 -4.59
CA TYR A 227 2.62 16.90 -5.23
C TYR A 227 3.90 16.28 -5.79
N ASP A 228 4.39 15.16 -5.22
CA ASP A 228 5.57 14.46 -5.73
C ASP A 228 5.14 13.32 -6.64
N ILE A 229 5.40 13.46 -7.93
CA ILE A 229 4.94 12.56 -8.97
C ILE A 229 6.13 12.16 -9.84
N LYS A 230 6.26 10.86 -10.13
CA LYS A 230 7.20 10.33 -11.12
C LYS A 230 6.39 9.57 -12.16
N TRP A 231 6.44 10.04 -13.40
CA TRP A 231 5.68 9.49 -14.53
C TRP A 231 6.59 8.89 -15.60
N GLY A 232 6.02 8.13 -16.50
CA GLY A 232 6.75 7.48 -17.60
C GLY A 232 7.75 6.42 -17.14
N LEU A 233 7.56 5.86 -15.93
CA LEU A 233 8.47 4.89 -15.35
C LEU A 233 8.22 3.49 -15.90
N LEU A 234 9.27 2.84 -16.37
CA LEU A 234 9.27 1.39 -16.57
C LEU A 234 9.26 0.66 -15.21
N PRO A 235 8.92 -0.64 -15.15
CA PRO A 235 8.98 -1.40 -13.90
C PRO A 235 10.32 -1.29 -13.17
N THR A 236 11.43 -1.34 -13.90
CA THR A 236 12.79 -1.12 -13.37
C THR A 236 12.97 0.31 -12.84
N GLY A 237 12.44 1.31 -13.55
CA GLY A 237 12.51 2.72 -13.14
C GLY A 237 11.78 3.00 -11.83
N LYS A 238 10.68 2.28 -11.51
CA LYS A 238 10.04 2.37 -10.20
C LYS A 238 10.97 1.84 -9.10
N ALA A 239 11.66 0.76 -9.35
CA ALA A 239 12.63 0.17 -8.43
C ALA A 239 13.85 1.08 -8.23
N ASP A 240 14.33 1.76 -9.29
CA ASP A 240 15.42 2.72 -9.21
C ASP A 240 15.06 3.93 -8.33
N MET A 241 13.78 4.35 -8.34
CA MET A 241 13.31 5.40 -7.45
C MET A 241 13.40 4.99 -5.97
N ILE A 242 13.12 3.73 -5.64
CA ILE A 242 13.30 3.21 -4.28
C ILE A 242 14.78 3.28 -3.88
N ASP A 243 15.69 2.83 -4.77
CA ASP A 243 17.15 2.91 -4.53
C ASP A 243 17.63 4.36 -4.31
N ILE A 244 17.07 5.33 -5.05
CA ILE A 244 17.39 6.75 -4.86
C ILE A 244 17.01 7.23 -3.45
N TYR A 245 15.84 6.81 -2.95
CA TYR A 245 15.41 7.17 -1.59
C TYR A 245 16.27 6.46 -0.52
N HIS A 246 16.66 5.21 -0.72
CA HIS A 246 17.58 4.50 0.17
C HIS A 246 18.95 5.20 0.25
N LYS A 247 19.49 5.68 -0.88
CA LYS A 247 20.73 6.48 -0.91
C LYS A 247 20.63 7.79 -0.10
N GLN A 248 19.41 8.29 0.12
CA GLN A 248 19.11 9.43 0.98
C GLN A 248 18.85 9.03 2.44
N ASN A 249 19.14 7.79 2.83
CA ASN A 249 18.83 7.21 4.14
C ASN A 249 17.34 7.28 4.52
N LYS A 250 16.43 7.17 3.53
CA LYS A 250 14.99 7.16 3.72
C LYS A 250 14.45 5.76 3.62
N LYS A 251 13.58 5.39 4.55
CA LYS A 251 12.83 4.14 4.52
C LYS A 251 11.54 4.31 3.74
N VAL A 252 11.26 3.37 2.86
CA VAL A 252 10.19 3.46 1.86
C VAL A 252 9.19 2.34 2.02
N ILE A 253 7.90 2.72 2.06
CA ILE A 253 6.79 1.81 1.85
C ILE A 253 6.43 1.87 0.36
N MET A 254 6.31 0.73 -0.32
CA MET A 254 5.74 0.65 -1.67
C MET A 254 4.36 -0.01 -1.60
N VAL A 255 3.37 0.61 -2.26
CA VAL A 255 2.01 0.06 -2.39
C VAL A 255 1.72 -0.14 -3.87
N GLY A 256 1.36 -1.35 -4.25
CA GLY A 256 1.10 -1.72 -5.64
C GLY A 256 0.13 -2.89 -5.78
N ASP A 257 -0.33 -3.15 -7.02
CA ASP A 257 -1.15 -4.31 -7.38
C ASP A 257 -0.33 -5.50 -7.90
N GLY A 258 0.92 -5.26 -8.24
CA GLY A 258 2.01 -6.22 -8.35
C GLY A 258 2.38 -6.79 -9.70
N ILE A 259 1.63 -6.57 -10.78
CA ILE A 259 2.07 -7.09 -12.08
C ILE A 259 3.30 -6.31 -12.58
N ASN A 260 3.23 -4.98 -12.48
CA ASN A 260 4.29 -4.08 -12.94
C ASN A 260 5.20 -3.57 -11.81
N ASP A 261 4.87 -3.86 -10.55
CA ASP A 261 5.50 -3.27 -9.37
C ASP A 261 6.30 -4.28 -8.54
N SER A 262 6.32 -5.55 -8.94
CA SER A 262 6.94 -6.64 -8.16
C SER A 262 8.40 -6.36 -7.79
N ILE A 263 9.19 -5.76 -8.69
CA ILE A 263 10.58 -5.39 -8.44
C ILE A 263 10.67 -4.24 -7.42
N ALA A 264 9.81 -3.23 -7.55
CA ALA A 264 9.79 -2.09 -6.63
C ALA A 264 9.27 -2.50 -5.25
N LEU A 265 8.25 -3.37 -5.18
CA LEU A 265 7.76 -3.99 -3.95
C LEU A 265 8.89 -4.74 -3.23
N ALA A 266 9.59 -5.64 -3.95
CA ALA A 266 10.68 -6.43 -3.37
C ALA A 266 11.88 -5.59 -2.89
N LYS A 267 12.11 -4.40 -3.45
CA LYS A 267 13.19 -3.49 -3.04
C LYS A 267 12.81 -2.56 -1.87
N SER A 268 11.55 -2.36 -1.61
CA SER A 268 11.09 -1.45 -0.55
C SER A 268 11.34 -2.03 0.85
N ASP A 269 11.40 -1.16 1.88
CA ASP A 269 11.50 -1.60 3.28
C ASP A 269 10.22 -2.28 3.76
N ILE A 270 9.08 -1.88 3.21
CA ILE A 270 7.76 -2.50 3.41
C ILE A 270 7.02 -2.50 2.08
N ALA A 271 6.63 -3.68 1.66
CA ALA A 271 5.78 -3.91 0.50
C ALA A 271 4.32 -4.15 0.93
N ILE A 272 3.38 -3.39 0.36
CA ILE A 272 1.94 -3.56 0.60
C ILE A 272 1.26 -3.91 -0.71
N SER A 273 0.53 -5.04 -0.75
CA SER A 273 -0.31 -5.42 -1.89
C SER A 273 -1.79 -5.35 -1.56
N MET A 274 -2.59 -5.07 -2.60
CA MET A 274 -4.04 -5.22 -2.56
C MET A 274 -4.40 -6.71 -2.64
N GLY A 275 -5.47 -7.13 -1.95
CA GLY A 275 -5.88 -8.54 -1.91
C GLY A 275 -6.37 -9.08 -3.25
N SER A 276 -6.83 -8.21 -4.15
CA SER A 276 -7.14 -8.52 -5.55
C SER A 276 -5.93 -8.45 -6.48
N GLY A 277 -4.75 -8.12 -5.95
CA GLY A 277 -3.50 -8.06 -6.70
C GLY A 277 -3.08 -9.42 -7.24
N ALA A 278 -2.11 -9.40 -8.16
CA ALA A 278 -1.57 -10.62 -8.71
C ALA A 278 -0.90 -11.49 -7.63
N ASP A 279 -0.95 -12.81 -7.76
CA ASP A 279 -0.34 -13.76 -6.82
C ASP A 279 1.14 -13.45 -6.55
N ILE A 280 1.85 -12.95 -7.58
CA ILE A 280 3.24 -12.50 -7.47
C ILE A 280 3.38 -11.34 -6.48
N ALA A 281 2.46 -10.35 -6.51
CA ALA A 281 2.49 -9.24 -5.58
C ALA A 281 2.25 -9.69 -4.15
N ILE A 282 1.26 -10.55 -3.96
CA ILE A 282 0.95 -11.11 -2.65
C ILE A 282 2.16 -11.89 -2.13
N SER A 283 2.88 -12.61 -2.98
CA SER A 283 4.05 -13.40 -2.57
C SER A 283 5.22 -12.55 -2.09
N VAL A 284 5.50 -11.42 -2.75
CA VAL A 284 6.62 -10.52 -2.42
C VAL A 284 6.27 -9.45 -1.37
N SER A 285 4.98 -9.29 -1.03
CA SER A 285 4.56 -8.26 -0.09
C SER A 285 4.70 -8.70 1.36
N ASP A 286 5.00 -7.75 2.24
CA ASP A 286 5.08 -7.91 3.69
C ASP A 286 3.72 -7.74 4.36
N VAL A 287 2.86 -6.94 3.73
CA VAL A 287 1.50 -6.62 4.19
C VAL A 287 0.52 -6.84 3.06
N VAL A 288 -0.56 -7.56 3.33
CA VAL A 288 -1.64 -7.82 2.37
C VAL A 288 -2.94 -7.23 2.89
N LEU A 289 -3.62 -6.45 2.06
CA LEU A 289 -4.94 -5.88 2.36
C LEU A 289 -6.01 -6.80 1.80
N LEU A 290 -6.74 -7.52 2.63
CA LEU A 290 -7.70 -8.56 2.20
C LEU A 290 -8.84 -8.04 1.32
N ASN A 291 -9.23 -6.79 1.48
CA ASN A 291 -10.26 -6.13 0.66
C ASN A 291 -9.61 -5.00 -0.13
N ASP A 292 -10.11 -4.72 -1.33
CA ASP A 292 -9.61 -3.65 -2.22
C ASP A 292 -9.83 -2.21 -1.68
N ASN A 293 -9.91 -2.08 -0.36
CA ASN A 293 -10.10 -0.79 0.28
C ASN A 293 -8.77 -0.11 0.56
N ILE A 294 -8.44 0.90 -0.23
CA ILE A 294 -7.19 1.66 -0.14
C ILE A 294 -7.02 2.38 1.21
N THR A 295 -8.12 2.70 1.93
CA THR A 295 -8.05 3.37 3.24
C THR A 295 -7.33 2.51 4.28
N LYS A 296 -7.24 1.19 4.07
CA LYS A 296 -6.53 0.26 4.95
C LYS A 296 -5.02 0.53 5.01
N VAL A 297 -4.44 1.17 4.01
CA VAL A 297 -3.03 1.60 4.03
C VAL A 297 -2.79 2.58 5.18
N SER A 298 -3.64 3.60 5.33
CA SER A 298 -3.53 4.55 6.45
C SER A 298 -3.85 3.93 7.80
N GLU A 299 -4.82 3.00 7.87
CA GLU A 299 -5.11 2.23 9.09
C GLU A 299 -3.91 1.37 9.51
N ALA A 300 -3.25 0.67 8.57
CA ALA A 300 -2.03 -0.11 8.82
C ALA A 300 -0.93 0.77 9.42
N MET A 301 -0.71 1.95 8.85
CA MET A 301 0.28 2.91 9.35
C MET A 301 -0.06 3.44 10.76
N GLN A 302 -1.32 3.74 11.04
CA GLN A 302 -1.77 4.17 12.37
C GLN A 302 -1.56 3.08 13.41
N ILE A 303 -1.89 1.82 13.08
CA ILE A 303 -1.67 0.66 13.97
C ILE A 303 -0.17 0.47 14.22
N SER A 304 0.65 0.52 13.17
CA SER A 304 2.11 0.37 13.26
C SER A 304 2.73 1.43 14.17
N LYS A 305 2.38 2.71 13.98
CA LYS A 305 2.86 3.82 14.83
C LYS A 305 2.38 3.69 16.27
N ARG A 306 1.12 3.29 16.50
CA ARG A 306 0.60 3.09 17.85
C ARG A 306 1.28 1.92 18.55
N THR A 307 1.51 0.80 17.84
CA THR A 307 2.22 -0.36 18.36
C THR A 307 3.65 -0.01 18.73
N TYR A 308 4.38 0.67 17.84
CA TYR A 308 5.75 1.09 18.09
C TYR A 308 5.85 2.09 19.24
N LYS A 309 4.89 3.01 19.38
CA LYS A 309 4.79 3.91 20.53
C LYS A 309 4.58 3.12 21.82
N ALA A 310 3.70 2.13 21.85
CA ALA A 310 3.46 1.30 23.03
C ALA A 310 4.69 0.48 23.41
N ILE A 311 5.46 -0.04 22.44
CA ILE A 311 6.74 -0.70 22.70
C ILE A 311 7.69 0.27 23.41
N LYS A 312 7.88 1.48 22.91
CA LYS A 312 8.76 2.50 23.53
C LYS A 312 8.29 2.87 24.94
N GLU A 313 6.99 3.07 25.13
CA GLU A 313 6.39 3.36 26.44
C GLU A 313 6.71 2.24 27.45
N ASN A 314 6.50 0.99 27.04
CA ASN A 314 6.75 -0.18 27.88
C ASN A 314 8.24 -0.36 28.22
N LEU A 315 9.13 -0.18 27.24
CA LEU A 315 10.58 -0.21 27.46
C LEU A 315 11.02 0.88 28.44
N SER A 316 10.52 2.11 28.25
CA SER A 316 10.84 3.24 29.13
C SER A 316 10.35 3.00 30.56
N LEU A 317 9.12 2.49 30.75
CA LEU A 317 8.58 2.15 32.06
C LEU A 317 9.41 1.08 32.74
N SER A 318 9.84 0.02 32.04
CA SER A 318 10.69 -1.03 32.59
C SER A 318 12.06 -0.52 33.00
N ILE A 319 12.68 0.35 32.22
CA ILE A 319 13.98 0.95 32.52
C ILE A 319 13.87 1.85 33.75
N ILE A 320 12.88 2.73 33.82
CA ILE A 320 12.65 3.65 34.95
C ILE A 320 12.40 2.85 36.23
N TYR A 321 11.58 1.80 36.16
CA TYR A 321 11.35 0.91 37.29
C TYR A 321 12.68 0.34 37.82
N ASN A 322 13.53 -0.21 36.96
CA ASN A 322 14.80 -0.80 37.37
C ASN A 322 15.79 0.23 37.94
N ILE A 323 15.85 1.43 37.36
CA ILE A 323 16.70 2.55 37.82
C ILE A 323 16.36 2.93 39.28
N ILE A 324 15.07 2.86 39.64
CA ILE A 324 14.62 3.22 41.01
C ILE A 324 14.71 2.01 41.94
N ALA A 325 14.25 0.85 41.52
CA ALA A 325 14.07 -0.31 42.40
C ALA A 325 15.38 -0.99 42.76
N ILE A 326 16.37 -1.07 41.85
CA ILE A 326 17.66 -1.70 42.12
C ILE A 326 18.46 -0.96 43.20
N PRO A 327 18.65 0.38 43.16
CA PRO A 327 19.31 1.10 44.23
C PRO A 327 18.65 0.94 45.62
N LEU A 328 17.30 0.96 45.65
CA LEU A 328 16.54 0.74 46.89
C LEU A 328 16.78 -0.66 47.48
N ALA A 329 16.82 -1.68 46.61
CA ALA A 329 17.14 -3.04 47.03
C ALA A 329 18.60 -3.16 47.55
N VAL A 330 19.54 -2.55 46.83
CA VAL A 330 20.96 -2.51 47.23
C VAL A 330 21.12 -1.79 48.56
N ALA A 331 20.38 -0.74 48.82
CA ALA A 331 20.38 -0.03 50.11
C ALA A 331 19.72 -0.82 51.25
N GLY A 332 19.10 -1.97 50.98
CA GLY A 332 18.50 -2.83 51.98
C GLY A 332 17.08 -2.43 52.41
N PHE A 333 16.43 -1.54 51.66
CA PHE A 333 15.07 -1.08 51.96
C PHE A 333 13.97 -2.03 51.43
N VAL A 334 14.31 -3.05 50.65
CA VAL A 334 13.36 -3.94 50.02
C VAL A 334 13.55 -5.38 50.40
N TYR A 335 12.49 -6.04 50.84
CA TYR A 335 12.47 -7.48 51.14
C TYR A 335 12.16 -8.30 49.86
N PRO A 336 12.60 -9.59 49.80
CA PRO A 336 12.41 -10.45 48.64
C PRO A 336 10.94 -10.58 48.20
N LEU A 337 9.99 -10.65 49.14
CA LEU A 337 8.56 -10.71 48.85
C LEU A 337 8.06 -9.44 48.14
N VAL A 338 8.47 -8.26 48.63
CA VAL A 338 8.12 -6.97 48.03
C VAL A 338 8.75 -6.86 46.65
N SER A 339 9.99 -7.34 46.48
CA SER A 339 10.66 -7.42 45.19
C SER A 339 9.86 -8.23 44.17
N ALA A 340 9.39 -9.42 44.53
CA ALA A 340 8.61 -10.30 43.67
C ALA A 340 7.24 -9.71 43.31
N LEU A 341 6.54 -9.10 44.27
CA LEU A 341 5.25 -8.43 44.03
C LEU A 341 5.40 -7.23 43.11
N SER A 342 6.39 -6.38 43.31
CA SER A 342 6.63 -5.20 42.48
C SER A 342 7.02 -5.55 41.05
N MET A 343 7.83 -6.61 40.86
CA MET A 343 8.17 -7.16 39.54
C MET A 343 6.92 -7.67 38.79
N SER A 344 6.05 -8.41 39.48
CA SER A 344 4.80 -8.91 38.92
C SER A 344 3.87 -7.75 38.51
N LEU A 345 3.77 -6.71 39.33
CA LEU A 345 2.99 -5.51 39.05
C LEU A 345 3.53 -4.76 37.82
N SER A 346 4.87 -4.62 37.71
CA SER A 346 5.49 -4.02 36.50
C SER A 346 5.14 -4.76 35.23
N SER A 347 5.16 -6.10 35.26
CA SER A 347 4.74 -6.92 34.11
C SER A 347 3.26 -6.73 33.73
N LEU A 348 2.37 -6.64 34.73
CA LEU A 348 0.94 -6.37 34.52
C LEU A 348 0.70 -4.98 33.91
N ILE A 349 1.46 -3.96 34.31
CA ILE A 349 1.39 -2.61 33.72
C ILE A 349 1.76 -2.66 32.24
N VAL A 350 2.84 -3.36 31.86
CA VAL A 350 3.27 -3.54 30.46
C VAL A 350 2.19 -4.22 29.62
N VAL A 351 1.59 -5.30 30.13
CA VAL A 351 0.48 -6.00 29.47
C VAL A 351 -0.74 -5.08 29.33
N GLY A 352 -1.12 -4.39 30.41
CA GLY A 352 -2.24 -3.44 30.41
C GLY A 352 -2.07 -2.30 29.41
N ASN A 353 -0.85 -1.72 29.32
CA ASN A 353 -0.56 -0.69 28.33
C ASN A 353 -0.62 -1.25 26.88
N SER A 354 -0.14 -2.47 26.65
CA SER A 354 -0.22 -3.12 25.34
C SER A 354 -1.67 -3.36 24.90
N ILE A 355 -2.57 -3.73 25.80
CA ILE A 355 -4.01 -3.94 25.51
C ILE A 355 -4.67 -2.64 25.02
N ARG A 356 -4.19 -1.47 25.42
CA ARG A 356 -4.71 -0.16 24.95
C ARG A 356 -4.58 0.03 23.45
N ILE A 357 -3.71 -0.71 22.75
CA ILE A 357 -3.60 -0.69 21.27
C ILE A 357 -4.93 -1.06 20.64
N LYS A 358 -5.69 -2.02 21.17
CA LYS A 358 -7.01 -2.42 20.67
C LYS A 358 -8.06 -1.32 20.70
N ARG A 359 -7.86 -0.26 21.50
CA ARG A 359 -8.78 0.88 21.63
C ARG A 359 -8.40 2.03 20.70
N LEU A 360 -7.54 1.81 19.69
CA LEU A 360 -7.14 2.82 18.72
C LEU A 360 -8.39 3.34 17.99
N LYS A 361 -8.60 4.65 18.06
CA LYS A 361 -9.59 5.35 17.22
C LYS A 361 -8.87 5.81 15.96
N PHE A 362 -9.33 5.34 14.81
CA PHE A 362 -8.75 5.71 13.53
C PHE A 362 -9.16 7.14 13.17
N LYS A 363 -8.18 7.96 12.80
CA LYS A 363 -8.46 9.25 12.18
C LYS A 363 -8.87 8.99 10.73
N LYS A 364 -10.03 9.48 10.38
CA LYS A 364 -10.48 9.53 8.99
C LYS A 364 -9.70 10.59 8.22
#